data_500faa09fe6681885369f92b65fd58fa
#
_entry.id   500faa09fe6681885369f92b65fd58fa
#
_cell.length_a   1.000
_cell.length_b   1.000
_cell.length_c   1.000
_cell.angle_alpha   90.00
_cell.angle_beta   90.00
_cell.angle_gamma   90.00
#
_symmetry.space_group_name_H-M   'P 1'
#
loop_
_entity.id
_entity.type
_entity.pdbx_description
1 polymer ?
#
loop_
_entity_poly.entity_id
_entity_poly.type
_entity_poly.pdbx_seq_one_letter_code
_entity_poly.pdbx_strand_id
1 'polypeptide(L)'
;MKTIKLGAQINTIRDHIKTIDDFKISMSKIKNIGYSAVQLDLHHITPGIQHNYEHIYEILNNVGLLVTNTHIQWYDINKNIERAIEINKILNSKHSAIPLMPVEYKKKGKLGYLEFAREAFSISKIFLENGITLSYHNHSFEFERFGSKTGLDIIFDYVSKDSLQAEIDTYWIQHGGSDPSYWVEKMKDNSPVIHFKDMVITDEGLQVFAEIGQGNLNWDKIIDATNNSNIEWIVVEQDFCQSDPFDCLKTSYHFLNQYGFY
;
A
#
# COMPACT_ATOMS: atom_id res chain seq x y z
N MET A 1 -0.43 -4.77 -24.14
CA MET A 1 0.08 -4.97 -22.77
C MET A 1 -0.80 -4.15 -21.83
N LYS A 2 -1.11 -4.65 -20.66
CA LYS A 2 -1.81 -3.88 -19.60
C LYS A 2 -0.88 -2.79 -19.12
N THR A 3 -1.34 -1.54 -19.07
CA THR A 3 -0.56 -0.44 -18.53
C THR A 3 -0.71 -0.42 -17.02
N ILE A 4 0.37 -0.70 -16.28
CA ILE A 4 0.41 -0.57 -14.84
C ILE A 4 0.86 0.86 -14.53
N LYS A 5 0.10 1.55 -13.68
CA LYS A 5 0.31 2.96 -13.37
C LYS A 5 1.05 3.14 -12.05
N LEU A 6 1.75 4.28 -11.93
CA LEU A 6 2.48 4.63 -10.71
C LEU A 6 1.68 5.59 -9.83
N GLY A 7 1.60 5.26 -8.56
CA GLY A 7 1.13 6.12 -7.48
C GLY A 7 2.21 6.33 -6.43
N ALA A 8 2.08 7.40 -5.64
CA ALA A 8 2.93 7.66 -4.49
C ALA A 8 2.13 7.55 -3.19
N GLN A 9 2.68 6.86 -2.17
CA GLN A 9 2.09 6.83 -0.83
C GLN A 9 2.39 8.15 -0.10
N ILE A 10 1.34 8.82 0.39
CA ILE A 10 1.51 10.12 1.09
C ILE A 10 2.23 10.01 2.42
N ASN A 11 2.33 8.82 3.02
CA ASN A 11 3.11 8.60 4.23
C ASN A 11 4.59 9.00 4.02
N THR A 12 5.14 8.80 2.83
CA THR A 12 6.51 9.23 2.48
C THR A 12 6.71 10.73 2.68
N ILE A 13 5.69 11.52 2.46
CA ILE A 13 5.72 12.98 2.56
C ILE A 13 4.90 13.53 3.74
N ARG A 14 4.62 12.71 4.76
CA ARG A 14 3.71 13.05 5.89
C ARG A 14 4.08 14.35 6.61
N ASP A 15 5.36 14.72 6.62
CA ASP A 15 5.83 15.97 7.22
C ASP A 15 5.59 17.21 6.34
N HIS A 16 5.19 17.01 5.09
CA HIS A 16 4.92 18.05 4.10
C HIS A 16 3.44 18.19 3.74
N ILE A 17 2.52 17.62 4.55
CA ILE A 17 1.07 17.66 4.34
C ILE A 17 0.31 18.04 5.62
N LYS A 18 0.89 18.92 6.45
CA LYS A 18 0.32 19.30 7.76
C LYS A 18 -0.83 20.29 7.66
N THR A 19 -0.86 21.09 6.62
CA THR A 19 -1.96 22.03 6.31
C THR A 19 -2.54 21.74 4.93
N ILE A 20 -3.71 22.31 4.64
CA ILE A 20 -4.34 22.15 3.32
C ILE A 20 -3.49 22.76 2.20
N ASP A 21 -2.78 23.86 2.49
CA ASP A 21 -1.90 24.51 1.52
C ASP A 21 -0.63 23.67 1.30
N ASP A 22 -0.04 23.09 2.36
CA ASP A 22 1.05 22.13 2.24
C ASP A 22 0.62 20.91 1.41
N PHE A 23 -0.60 20.41 1.62
CA PHE A 23 -1.14 19.32 0.84
C PHE A 23 -1.24 19.67 -0.65
N LYS A 24 -1.81 20.85 -0.99
CA LYS A 24 -1.89 21.31 -2.40
C LYS A 24 -0.52 21.42 -3.06
N ILE A 25 0.46 22.01 -2.36
CA ILE A 25 1.83 22.14 -2.85
C ILE A 25 2.46 20.77 -3.07
N SER A 26 2.31 19.86 -2.11
CA SER A 26 2.87 18.52 -2.16
C SER A 26 2.26 17.68 -3.28
N MET A 27 0.94 17.73 -3.47
CA MET A 27 0.28 17.05 -4.60
C MET A 27 0.77 17.58 -5.95
N SER A 28 0.99 18.89 -6.07
CA SER A 28 1.56 19.49 -7.28
C SER A 28 2.98 19.01 -7.54
N LYS A 29 3.82 18.85 -6.50
CA LYS A 29 5.17 18.29 -6.62
C LYS A 29 5.14 16.83 -7.09
N ILE A 30 4.28 15.99 -6.49
CA ILE A 30 4.11 14.58 -6.89
C ILE A 30 3.70 14.50 -8.36
N LYS A 31 2.74 15.31 -8.79
CA LYS A 31 2.32 15.38 -10.20
C LYS A 31 3.46 15.78 -11.14
N ASN A 32 4.24 16.78 -10.75
CA ASN A 32 5.38 17.27 -11.55
C ASN A 32 6.52 16.25 -11.65
N ILE A 33 6.69 15.34 -10.68
CA ILE A 33 7.60 14.21 -10.79
C ILE A 33 7.17 13.26 -11.90
N GLY A 34 5.85 13.08 -12.09
CA GLY A 34 5.27 12.23 -13.13
C GLY A 34 4.25 11.22 -12.63
N TYR A 35 4.06 11.09 -11.32
CA TYR A 35 3.06 10.18 -10.77
C TYR A 35 1.65 10.51 -11.27
N SER A 36 0.87 9.48 -11.53
CA SER A 36 -0.51 9.61 -12.01
C SER A 36 -1.55 9.54 -10.89
N ALA A 37 -1.14 9.09 -9.69
CA ALA A 37 -2.03 8.92 -8.55
C ALA A 37 -1.28 9.03 -7.21
N VAL A 38 -2.07 9.06 -6.12
CA VAL A 38 -1.58 8.92 -4.75
C VAL A 38 -2.38 7.85 -4.01
N GLN A 39 -1.75 7.18 -3.06
CA GLN A 39 -2.43 6.43 -2.02
C GLN A 39 -2.63 7.35 -0.81
N LEU A 40 -3.84 7.37 -0.27
CA LEU A 40 -4.18 8.17 0.89
C LEU A 40 -4.17 7.31 2.16
N ASP A 41 -3.16 7.50 3.00
CA ASP A 41 -3.21 6.97 4.36
C ASP A 41 -3.99 7.94 5.25
N LEU A 42 -5.22 7.55 5.60
CA LEU A 42 -6.15 8.44 6.30
C LEU A 42 -5.70 8.76 7.73
N HIS A 43 -4.82 7.95 8.31
CA HIS A 43 -4.24 8.22 9.63
C HIS A 43 -3.22 9.36 9.61
N HIS A 44 -2.52 9.53 8.48
CA HIS A 44 -1.51 10.58 8.31
C HIS A 44 -2.06 11.90 7.76
N ILE A 45 -3.31 11.91 7.31
CA ILE A 45 -4.00 13.15 6.97
C ILE A 45 -4.34 13.88 8.29
N THR A 46 -3.80 15.08 8.48
CA THR A 46 -3.97 15.83 9.73
C THR A 46 -5.43 16.12 10.06
N PRO A 47 -5.80 16.26 11.36
CA PRO A 47 -7.19 16.50 11.78
C PRO A 47 -7.89 17.69 11.10
N GLY A 48 -7.16 18.72 10.71
CA GLY A 48 -7.70 19.88 9.99
C GLY A 48 -8.12 19.58 8.54
N ILE A 49 -7.60 18.50 7.97
CA ILE A 49 -7.87 18.04 6.60
C ILE A 49 -8.80 16.81 6.61
N GLN A 50 -8.69 15.98 7.65
CA GLN A 50 -9.25 14.62 7.81
C GLN A 50 -10.78 14.50 7.66
N HIS A 51 -11.52 15.58 7.73
CA HIS A 51 -13.00 15.54 7.73
C HIS A 51 -13.64 16.15 6.48
N ASN A 52 -12.82 16.59 5.52
CA ASN A 52 -13.30 17.19 4.28
C ASN A 52 -12.74 16.42 3.07
N TYR A 53 -13.18 15.17 2.92
CA TYR A 53 -12.70 14.30 1.83
C TYR A 53 -13.13 14.83 0.46
N GLU A 54 -14.24 15.55 0.37
CA GLU A 54 -14.68 16.24 -0.84
C GLU A 54 -13.63 17.28 -1.28
N HIS A 55 -13.13 18.07 -0.34
CA HIS A 55 -12.09 19.06 -0.64
C HIS A 55 -10.74 18.42 -1.01
N ILE A 56 -10.36 17.31 -0.34
CA ILE A 56 -9.19 16.51 -0.74
C ILE A 56 -9.34 16.03 -2.19
N TYR A 57 -10.51 15.48 -2.52
CA TYR A 57 -10.79 15.01 -3.88
C TYR A 57 -10.74 16.15 -4.90
N GLU A 58 -11.30 17.30 -4.59
CA GLU A 58 -11.23 18.51 -5.45
C GLU A 58 -9.78 18.93 -5.72
N ILE A 59 -8.93 18.95 -4.68
CA ILE A 59 -7.50 19.28 -4.83
C ILE A 59 -6.81 18.28 -5.76
N LEU A 60 -7.00 16.99 -5.51
CA LEU A 60 -6.39 15.94 -6.34
C LEU A 60 -6.85 16.02 -7.79
N ASN A 61 -8.15 16.21 -8.00
CA ASN A 61 -8.73 16.34 -9.33
C ASN A 61 -8.20 17.58 -10.08
N ASN A 62 -8.07 18.72 -9.39
CA ASN A 62 -7.54 19.95 -9.97
C ASN A 62 -6.06 19.84 -10.37
N VAL A 63 -5.29 19.05 -9.63
CA VAL A 63 -3.88 18.76 -9.94
C VAL A 63 -3.75 17.65 -11.01
N GLY A 64 -4.83 16.88 -11.24
CA GLY A 64 -4.84 15.75 -12.18
C GLY A 64 -4.20 14.48 -11.60
N LEU A 65 -4.36 14.25 -10.29
CA LEU A 65 -3.99 13.02 -9.60
C LEU A 65 -5.23 12.18 -9.28
N LEU A 66 -5.12 10.87 -9.49
CA LEU A 66 -6.12 9.89 -9.08
C LEU A 66 -5.82 9.40 -7.65
N VAL A 67 -6.76 8.67 -7.06
CA VAL A 67 -6.52 7.90 -5.83
C VAL A 67 -6.37 6.43 -6.22
N THR A 68 -5.22 5.83 -5.91
CA THR A 68 -4.99 4.40 -6.13
C THR A 68 -5.89 3.57 -5.22
N ASN A 69 -5.80 3.87 -3.92
CA ASN A 69 -6.56 3.28 -2.84
C ASN A 69 -6.39 4.11 -1.55
N THR A 70 -7.11 3.72 -0.51
CA THR A 70 -6.99 4.31 0.83
C THR A 70 -6.44 3.29 1.82
N HIS A 71 -5.61 3.73 2.76
CA HIS A 71 -5.33 3.00 4.00
C HIS A 71 -6.30 3.46 5.08
N ILE A 72 -7.13 2.55 5.58
CA ILE A 72 -8.08 2.79 6.67
C ILE A 72 -7.78 1.83 7.81
N GLN A 73 -7.56 2.35 9.00
CA GLN A 73 -7.25 1.55 10.17
C GLN A 73 -8.37 0.55 10.48
N TRP A 74 -8.01 -0.65 10.92
CA TRP A 74 -8.95 -1.71 11.27
C TRP A 74 -10.04 -1.26 12.24
N TYR A 75 -9.67 -0.46 13.26
CA TYR A 75 -10.63 0.08 14.22
C TYR A 75 -11.65 1.02 13.60
N ASP A 76 -11.24 1.85 12.64
CA ASP A 76 -12.13 2.80 11.97
C ASP A 76 -13.12 2.06 11.07
N ILE A 77 -12.66 1.03 10.36
CA ILE A 77 -13.53 0.15 9.57
C ILE A 77 -14.57 -0.52 10.46
N ASN A 78 -14.14 -1.17 11.56
CA ASN A 78 -15.05 -1.86 12.47
C ASN A 78 -16.00 -0.93 13.21
N LYS A 79 -15.58 0.29 13.49
CA LYS A 79 -16.41 1.30 14.16
C LYS A 79 -17.56 1.77 13.25
N ASN A 80 -17.30 1.92 11.96
CA ASN A 80 -18.30 2.39 11.01
C ASN A 80 -17.92 1.99 9.56
N ILE A 81 -18.36 0.82 9.13
CA ILE A 81 -18.09 0.27 7.79
C ILE A 81 -18.70 1.17 6.70
N GLU A 82 -19.91 1.67 6.94
CA GLU A 82 -20.62 2.54 5.98
C GLU A 82 -19.82 3.81 5.72
N ARG A 83 -19.23 4.41 6.79
CA ARG A 83 -18.40 5.61 6.63
C ARG A 83 -17.10 5.29 5.88
N ALA A 84 -16.47 4.16 6.13
CA ALA A 84 -15.27 3.75 5.39
C ALA A 84 -15.58 3.56 3.88
N ILE A 85 -16.73 2.99 3.55
CA ILE A 85 -17.21 2.84 2.18
C ILE A 85 -17.52 4.22 1.55
N GLU A 86 -18.20 5.10 2.29
CA GLU A 86 -18.55 6.45 1.84
C GLU A 86 -17.30 7.26 1.50
N ILE A 87 -16.26 7.22 2.35
CA ILE A 87 -14.98 7.90 2.11
C ILE A 87 -14.36 7.45 0.78
N ASN A 88 -14.31 6.14 0.52
CA ASN A 88 -13.79 5.64 -0.75
C ASN A 88 -14.63 6.12 -1.95
N LYS A 89 -15.95 6.21 -1.82
CA LYS A 89 -16.84 6.73 -2.87
C LYS A 89 -16.59 8.22 -3.13
N ILE A 90 -16.44 9.03 -2.08
CA ILE A 90 -16.11 10.47 -2.18
C ILE A 90 -14.76 10.65 -2.91
N LEU A 91 -13.76 9.87 -2.52
CA LEU A 91 -12.42 9.92 -3.10
C LEU A 91 -12.33 9.24 -4.48
N ASN A 92 -13.44 8.70 -4.99
CA ASN A 92 -13.50 7.93 -6.24
C ASN A 92 -12.46 6.80 -6.29
N SER A 93 -12.20 6.18 -5.14
CA SER A 93 -11.28 5.04 -4.99
C SER A 93 -12.03 3.72 -5.11
N LYS A 94 -11.53 2.82 -5.97
CA LYS A 94 -12.06 1.46 -6.14
C LYS A 94 -11.41 0.44 -5.21
N HIS A 95 -10.36 0.83 -4.52
CA HIS A 95 -9.59 -0.03 -3.64
C HIS A 95 -9.41 0.64 -2.28
N SER A 96 -9.37 -0.17 -1.24
CA SER A 96 -9.02 0.20 0.13
C SER A 96 -8.15 -0.88 0.73
N ALA A 97 -7.31 -0.56 1.70
CA ALA A 97 -6.53 -1.56 2.39
C ALA A 97 -6.54 -1.35 3.91
N ILE A 98 -6.47 -2.46 4.63
CA ILE A 98 -6.17 -2.51 6.05
C ILE A 98 -4.65 -2.44 6.19
N PRO A 99 -4.08 -1.34 6.72
CA PRO A 99 -2.64 -1.15 6.72
C PRO A 99 -1.91 -2.00 7.76
N LEU A 100 -2.62 -2.45 8.82
CA LEU A 100 -1.99 -3.15 9.92
C LEU A 100 -2.99 -4.03 10.68
N MET A 101 -2.58 -5.27 10.99
CA MET A 101 -3.33 -6.14 11.89
C MET A 101 -3.18 -5.64 13.34
N PRO A 102 -4.27 -5.44 14.09
CA PRO A 102 -4.21 -4.99 15.49
C PRO A 102 -3.42 -5.93 16.41
N VAL A 103 -2.78 -5.35 17.41
CA VAL A 103 -1.90 -6.05 18.34
C VAL A 103 -2.62 -7.14 19.15
N GLU A 104 -3.90 -6.99 19.42
CA GLU A 104 -4.73 -7.98 20.13
C GLU A 104 -4.86 -9.31 19.38
N TYR A 105 -4.88 -9.30 18.04
CA TYR A 105 -4.82 -10.53 17.26
C TYR A 105 -3.41 -11.12 17.28
N LYS A 106 -2.36 -10.29 17.11
CA LYS A 106 -0.96 -10.74 17.17
C LYS A 106 -0.65 -11.49 18.47
N LYS A 107 -1.12 -10.99 19.62
CA LYS A 107 -0.92 -11.62 20.94
C LYS A 107 -1.54 -13.01 21.08
N LYS A 108 -2.51 -13.38 20.25
CA LYS A 108 -3.14 -14.70 20.25
C LYS A 108 -2.38 -15.72 19.34
N GLY A 109 -1.27 -15.31 18.74
CA GLY A 109 -0.50 -16.16 17.82
C GLY A 109 -1.36 -16.68 16.66
N LYS A 110 -1.18 -17.95 16.29
CA LYS A 110 -1.92 -18.57 15.17
C LYS A 110 -3.44 -18.36 15.21
N LEU A 111 -4.05 -18.43 16.37
CA LEU A 111 -5.51 -18.25 16.52
C LEU A 111 -5.91 -16.82 16.15
N GLY A 112 -5.11 -15.83 16.55
CA GLY A 112 -5.38 -14.44 16.21
C GLY A 112 -5.30 -14.16 14.71
N TYR A 113 -4.33 -14.73 14.01
CA TYR A 113 -4.27 -14.65 12.54
C TYR A 113 -5.51 -15.26 11.87
N LEU A 114 -5.99 -16.40 12.37
CA LEU A 114 -7.22 -17.03 11.88
C LEU A 114 -8.47 -16.20 12.15
N GLU A 115 -8.58 -15.62 13.37
CA GLU A 115 -9.70 -14.75 13.74
C GLU A 115 -9.73 -13.51 12.85
N PHE A 116 -8.60 -12.81 12.75
CA PHE A 116 -8.46 -11.63 11.90
C PHE A 116 -8.82 -11.92 10.44
N ALA A 117 -8.28 -13.01 9.87
CA ALA A 117 -8.56 -13.40 8.50
C ALA A 117 -10.06 -13.61 8.23
N ARG A 118 -10.78 -14.26 9.17
CA ARG A 118 -12.24 -14.49 9.05
C ARG A 118 -13.03 -13.19 9.12
N GLU A 119 -12.68 -12.31 10.04
CA GLU A 119 -13.36 -11.02 10.19
C GLU A 119 -13.08 -10.12 8.99
N ALA A 120 -11.82 -10.00 8.56
CA ALA A 120 -11.44 -9.23 7.37
C ALA A 120 -12.12 -9.78 6.10
N PHE A 121 -12.22 -11.10 5.97
CA PHE A 121 -12.98 -11.74 4.89
C PHE A 121 -14.46 -11.33 4.90
N SER A 122 -15.10 -11.32 6.06
CA SER A 122 -16.52 -10.93 6.17
C SER A 122 -16.72 -9.46 5.80
N ILE A 123 -15.85 -8.59 6.25
CA ILE A 123 -15.88 -7.15 5.94
C ILE A 123 -15.59 -6.91 4.45
N SER A 124 -14.64 -7.64 3.87
CA SER A 124 -14.29 -7.45 2.45
C SER A 124 -15.44 -7.72 1.50
N LYS A 125 -16.36 -8.62 1.85
CA LYS A 125 -17.60 -8.87 1.08
C LYS A 125 -18.51 -7.65 1.07
N ILE A 126 -18.66 -6.97 2.22
CA ILE A 126 -19.48 -5.75 2.32
C ILE A 126 -18.88 -4.64 1.46
N PHE A 127 -17.55 -4.49 1.46
CA PHE A 127 -16.87 -3.56 0.57
C PHE A 127 -17.10 -3.90 -0.90
N LEU A 128 -16.97 -5.18 -1.26
CA LEU A 128 -17.16 -5.66 -2.64
C LEU A 128 -18.58 -5.42 -3.15
N GLU A 129 -19.61 -5.66 -2.33
CA GLU A 129 -21.01 -5.35 -2.63
C GLU A 129 -21.25 -3.86 -2.93
N ASN A 130 -20.36 -3.00 -2.44
CA ASN A 130 -20.34 -1.57 -2.70
C ASN A 130 -19.39 -1.15 -3.85
N GLY A 131 -18.81 -2.11 -4.57
CA GLY A 131 -17.91 -1.88 -5.70
C GLY A 131 -16.49 -1.47 -5.30
N ILE A 132 -16.08 -1.74 -4.06
CA ILE A 132 -14.76 -1.44 -3.52
C ILE A 132 -14.06 -2.75 -3.15
N THR A 133 -12.84 -2.94 -3.60
CA THR A 133 -11.99 -4.05 -3.20
C THR A 133 -11.27 -3.71 -1.90
N LEU A 134 -11.38 -4.56 -0.87
CA LEU A 134 -10.62 -4.43 0.36
C LEU A 134 -9.41 -5.36 0.33
N SER A 135 -8.23 -4.82 0.63
CA SER A 135 -6.95 -5.54 0.68
C SER A 135 -6.37 -5.55 2.10
N TYR A 136 -5.41 -6.42 2.33
CA TYR A 136 -4.56 -6.41 3.52
C TYR A 136 -3.12 -6.10 3.12
N HIS A 137 -2.53 -5.07 3.74
CA HIS A 137 -1.14 -4.67 3.56
C HIS A 137 -0.26 -5.37 4.59
N ASN A 138 0.79 -6.05 4.12
CA ASN A 138 1.69 -6.81 4.98
C ASN A 138 2.86 -5.98 5.49
N HIS A 139 3.35 -6.42 6.66
CA HIS A 139 4.65 -6.04 7.23
C HIS A 139 5.53 -7.29 7.38
N SER A 140 6.60 -7.18 8.18
CA SER A 140 7.50 -8.31 8.43
C SER A 140 7.01 -9.26 9.52
N PHE A 141 6.19 -8.79 10.46
CA PHE A 141 5.75 -9.63 11.58
C PHE A 141 4.81 -10.77 11.16
N GLU A 142 4.15 -10.67 10.01
CA GLU A 142 3.33 -11.74 9.44
C GLU A 142 4.16 -12.94 8.97
N PHE A 143 5.49 -12.80 8.92
CA PHE A 143 6.41 -13.90 8.63
C PHE A 143 6.75 -14.75 9.86
N GLU A 144 6.17 -14.43 11.04
CA GLU A 144 6.17 -15.36 12.18
C GLU A 144 5.65 -16.72 11.76
N ARG A 145 6.39 -17.80 12.16
CA ARG A 145 6.09 -19.16 11.71
C ARG A 145 5.21 -19.93 12.68
N PHE A 146 4.22 -20.60 12.13
CA PHE A 146 3.30 -21.52 12.80
C PHE A 146 3.36 -22.90 12.14
N GLY A 147 4.43 -23.63 12.39
CA GLY A 147 4.75 -24.89 11.70
C GLY A 147 5.25 -24.63 10.27
N SER A 148 4.57 -25.18 9.27
CA SER A 148 4.93 -24.99 7.86
C SER A 148 4.44 -23.68 7.26
N LYS A 149 3.55 -22.94 7.94
CA LYS A 149 2.93 -21.69 7.46
C LYS A 149 3.43 -20.49 8.22
N THR A 150 3.46 -19.34 7.55
CA THR A 150 3.62 -18.03 8.15
C THR A 150 2.26 -17.43 8.53
N GLY A 151 2.24 -16.36 9.33
CA GLY A 151 1.02 -15.60 9.59
C GLY A 151 0.40 -15.06 8.30
N LEU A 152 1.23 -14.62 7.34
CA LEU A 152 0.76 -14.13 6.05
C LEU A 152 0.10 -15.26 5.22
N ASP A 153 0.67 -16.48 5.24
CA ASP A 153 0.03 -17.65 4.64
C ASP A 153 -1.36 -17.91 5.26
N ILE A 154 -1.48 -17.78 6.59
CA ILE A 154 -2.75 -18.00 7.28
C ILE A 154 -3.80 -16.95 6.89
N ILE A 155 -3.41 -15.69 6.79
CA ILE A 155 -4.32 -14.62 6.35
C ILE A 155 -4.87 -14.93 4.96
N PHE A 156 -4.00 -15.29 4.02
CA PHE A 156 -4.37 -15.48 2.62
C PHE A 156 -4.85 -16.89 2.24
N ASP A 157 -4.74 -17.89 3.12
CA ASP A 157 -5.37 -19.20 2.90
C ASP A 157 -6.90 -19.16 2.87
N TYR A 158 -7.51 -18.16 3.50
CA TYR A 158 -8.96 -17.95 3.51
C TYR A 158 -9.45 -17.06 2.37
N VAL A 159 -8.55 -16.59 1.52
CA VAL A 159 -8.87 -15.62 0.48
C VAL A 159 -9.36 -16.35 -0.77
N SER A 160 -10.54 -15.97 -1.24
CA SER A 160 -11.02 -16.27 -2.59
C SER A 160 -10.90 -15.00 -3.46
N LYS A 161 -10.97 -15.15 -4.79
CA LYS A 161 -10.92 -14.02 -5.74
C LYS A 161 -11.97 -12.93 -5.47
N ASP A 162 -13.03 -13.26 -4.74
CA ASP A 162 -14.18 -12.39 -4.49
C ASP A 162 -14.22 -11.89 -3.03
N SER A 163 -13.05 -11.72 -2.39
CA SER A 163 -12.99 -11.34 -0.98
C SER A 163 -11.78 -10.46 -0.69
N LEU A 164 -11.20 -10.59 0.52
CA LEU A 164 -9.99 -9.86 0.92
C LEU A 164 -8.87 -10.10 -0.08
N GLN A 165 -8.29 -9.05 -0.62
CA GLN A 165 -7.17 -9.09 -1.54
C GLN A 165 -5.86 -8.82 -0.80
N ALA A 166 -4.73 -8.98 -1.48
CA ALA A 166 -3.43 -8.62 -0.97
C ALA A 166 -3.03 -7.22 -1.45
N GLU A 167 -2.38 -6.46 -0.59
CA GLU A 167 -1.54 -5.34 -0.95
C GLU A 167 -0.11 -5.67 -0.52
N ILE A 168 0.60 -6.35 -1.40
CA ILE A 168 1.94 -6.86 -1.13
C ILE A 168 2.93 -5.69 -1.02
N ASP A 169 3.77 -5.71 0.04
CA ASP A 169 4.87 -4.76 0.22
C ASP A 169 6.22 -5.48 0.10
N THR A 170 7.00 -5.08 -0.90
CA THR A 170 8.24 -5.76 -1.27
C THR A 170 9.35 -5.64 -0.21
N TYR A 171 9.47 -4.49 0.45
CA TYR A 171 10.42 -4.28 1.55
C TYR A 171 10.11 -5.18 2.74
N TRP A 172 8.85 -5.17 3.18
CA TRP A 172 8.47 -5.90 4.38
C TRP A 172 8.53 -7.42 4.19
N ILE A 173 8.33 -7.93 2.97
CA ILE A 173 8.55 -9.35 2.65
C ILE A 173 10.03 -9.69 2.77
N GLN A 174 10.91 -8.89 2.15
CA GLN A 174 12.36 -9.11 2.23
C GLN A 174 12.86 -8.98 3.67
N HIS A 175 12.39 -7.99 4.41
CA HIS A 175 12.70 -7.79 5.82
C HIS A 175 12.22 -8.96 6.70
N GLY A 176 11.11 -9.58 6.34
CA GLY A 176 10.57 -10.79 6.97
C GLY A 176 11.32 -12.08 6.60
N GLY A 177 12.36 -11.98 5.75
CA GLY A 177 13.19 -13.13 5.35
C GLY A 177 12.57 -14.01 4.26
N SER A 178 11.67 -13.44 3.43
CA SER A 178 11.05 -14.14 2.30
C SER A 178 11.40 -13.44 0.98
N ASP A 179 11.07 -14.08 -0.15
CA ASP A 179 11.32 -13.55 -1.50
C ASP A 179 10.11 -12.71 -1.98
N PRO A 180 10.28 -11.40 -2.24
CA PRO A 180 9.21 -10.56 -2.75
C PRO A 180 8.64 -11.04 -4.09
N SER A 181 9.48 -11.50 -5.01
CA SER A 181 9.03 -11.97 -6.33
C SER A 181 8.12 -13.21 -6.23
N TYR A 182 8.42 -14.11 -5.30
CA TYR A 182 7.57 -15.26 -4.99
C TYR A 182 6.17 -14.83 -4.52
N TRP A 183 6.09 -13.85 -3.63
CA TRP A 183 4.81 -13.37 -3.11
C TRP A 183 4.00 -12.60 -4.16
N VAL A 184 4.65 -11.82 -5.01
CA VAL A 184 4.00 -11.16 -6.15
C VAL A 184 3.39 -12.19 -7.09
N GLU A 185 4.15 -13.23 -7.47
CA GLU A 185 3.65 -14.32 -8.32
C GLU A 185 2.53 -15.12 -7.63
N LYS A 186 2.67 -15.42 -6.33
CA LYS A 186 1.65 -16.13 -5.55
C LYS A 186 0.32 -15.36 -5.51
N MET A 187 0.37 -14.04 -5.42
CA MET A 187 -0.81 -13.18 -5.30
C MET A 187 -1.19 -12.48 -6.61
N LYS A 188 -0.62 -12.87 -7.74
CA LYS A 188 -0.75 -12.21 -9.04
C LYS A 188 -2.19 -11.92 -9.50
N ASP A 189 -3.14 -12.77 -9.11
CA ASP A 189 -4.57 -12.63 -9.45
C ASP A 189 -5.38 -11.94 -8.35
N ASN A 190 -4.77 -11.65 -7.19
CA ASN A 190 -5.45 -11.18 -5.99
C ASN A 190 -4.72 -10.00 -5.33
N SER A 191 -3.97 -9.22 -6.08
CA SER A 191 -3.25 -8.02 -5.60
C SER A 191 -3.41 -6.88 -6.61
N PRO A 192 -4.52 -6.12 -6.57
CA PRO A 192 -4.75 -5.04 -7.53
C PRO A 192 -3.80 -3.86 -7.31
N VAL A 193 -3.33 -3.67 -6.10
CA VAL A 193 -2.38 -2.63 -5.69
C VAL A 193 -1.20 -3.30 -5.02
N ILE A 194 0.02 -2.87 -5.34
CA ILE A 194 1.27 -3.36 -4.74
C ILE A 194 2.11 -2.18 -4.25
N HIS A 195 2.73 -2.33 -3.08
CA HIS A 195 3.75 -1.40 -2.60
C HIS A 195 5.13 -1.83 -3.09
N PHE A 196 5.74 -0.97 -3.88
CA PHE A 196 7.15 -1.06 -4.18
C PHE A 196 7.94 -0.22 -3.20
N LYS A 197 8.79 -0.89 -2.44
CA LYS A 197 9.61 -0.32 -1.38
C LYS A 197 10.94 -1.08 -1.35
N ASP A 198 12.05 -0.39 -1.42
CA ASP A 198 13.38 -0.99 -1.50
C ASP A 198 14.12 -0.94 -0.16
N MET A 199 15.11 -1.78 -0.02
CA MET A 199 15.91 -1.95 1.18
C MET A 199 17.39 -2.01 0.82
N VAL A 200 18.22 -1.30 1.54
CA VAL A 200 19.68 -1.39 1.44
C VAL A 200 20.28 -1.83 2.78
N ILE A 201 21.39 -2.55 2.70
CA ILE A 201 22.19 -2.90 3.88
C ILE A 201 23.31 -1.89 4.01
N THR A 202 23.39 -1.25 5.20
CA THR A 202 24.50 -0.31 5.51
C THR A 202 25.80 -1.07 5.77
N ASP A 203 26.92 -0.36 5.87
CA ASP A 203 28.24 -0.89 6.26
C ASP A 203 28.25 -1.50 7.67
N GLU A 204 27.34 -1.04 8.55
CA GLU A 204 27.11 -1.61 9.87
C GLU A 204 26.21 -2.88 9.84
N GLY A 205 25.72 -3.28 8.67
CA GLY A 205 24.83 -4.42 8.49
C GLY A 205 23.37 -4.13 8.85
N LEU A 206 22.99 -2.86 8.97
CA LEU A 206 21.59 -2.49 9.26
C LEU A 206 20.75 -2.46 7.98
N GLN A 207 19.51 -2.89 8.10
CA GLN A 207 18.49 -2.81 7.06
C GLN A 207 17.84 -1.43 7.11
N VAL A 208 17.96 -0.64 6.05
CA VAL A 208 17.35 0.69 5.95
C VAL A 208 16.57 0.82 4.64
N PHE A 209 15.66 1.79 4.60
CA PHE A 209 14.91 2.11 3.39
C PHE A 209 15.82 2.75 2.34
N ALA A 210 15.57 2.44 1.08
CA ALA A 210 16.24 3.03 -0.07
C ALA A 210 15.22 3.39 -1.16
N GLU A 211 15.62 4.27 -2.06
CA GLU A 211 14.88 4.54 -3.29
C GLU A 211 14.87 3.26 -4.15
N ILE A 212 13.76 3.04 -4.86
CA ILE A 212 13.61 1.86 -5.71
C ILE A 212 14.73 1.79 -6.74
N GLY A 213 15.41 0.63 -6.78
CA GLY A 213 16.56 0.38 -7.63
C GLY A 213 17.90 0.85 -7.06
N GLN A 214 17.91 1.45 -5.86
CA GLN A 214 19.14 1.83 -5.15
C GLN A 214 19.48 0.87 -4.00
N GLY A 215 18.59 -0.10 -3.72
CA GLY A 215 18.74 -1.07 -2.65
C GLY A 215 19.18 -2.46 -3.13
N ASN A 216 18.87 -3.46 -2.33
CA ASN A 216 19.32 -4.84 -2.50
C ASN A 216 18.23 -5.78 -3.04
N LEU A 217 16.99 -5.33 -3.27
CA LEU A 217 15.92 -6.18 -3.80
C LEU A 217 16.20 -6.57 -5.25
N ASN A 218 15.75 -7.77 -5.63
CA ASN A 218 15.89 -8.27 -7.00
C ASN A 218 14.78 -7.70 -7.90
N TRP A 219 14.98 -6.46 -8.33
CA TRP A 219 13.98 -5.73 -9.12
C TRP A 219 13.65 -6.39 -10.45
N ASP A 220 14.61 -7.04 -11.11
CA ASP A 220 14.35 -7.75 -12.37
C ASP A 220 13.28 -8.83 -12.18
N LYS A 221 13.39 -9.64 -11.12
CA LYS A 221 12.39 -10.67 -10.82
C LYS A 221 11.07 -10.10 -10.31
N ILE A 222 11.10 -9.05 -9.49
CA ILE A 222 9.90 -8.41 -8.96
C ILE A 222 9.10 -7.79 -10.10
N ILE A 223 9.76 -7.09 -11.01
CA ILE A 223 9.15 -6.44 -12.18
C ILE A 223 8.58 -7.49 -13.15
N ASP A 224 9.32 -8.58 -13.39
CA ASP A 224 8.84 -9.68 -14.24
C ASP A 224 7.56 -10.31 -13.65
N ALA A 225 7.55 -10.64 -12.37
CA ALA A 225 6.37 -11.15 -11.67
C ALA A 225 5.18 -10.16 -11.74
N THR A 226 5.47 -8.86 -11.58
CA THR A 226 4.45 -7.79 -11.66
C THR A 226 3.85 -7.68 -13.06
N ASN A 227 4.66 -7.74 -14.10
CA ASN A 227 4.20 -7.69 -15.50
C ASN A 227 3.30 -8.89 -15.87
N ASN A 228 3.50 -10.02 -15.20
CA ASN A 228 2.72 -11.25 -15.38
C ASN A 228 1.52 -11.36 -14.43
N SER A 229 1.09 -10.25 -13.83
CA SER A 229 0.02 -10.20 -12.83
C SER A 229 -1.18 -9.36 -13.25
N ASN A 230 -2.21 -9.35 -12.39
CA ASN A 230 -3.38 -8.48 -12.52
C ASN A 230 -3.24 -7.14 -11.76
N ILE A 231 -2.04 -6.79 -11.31
CA ILE A 231 -1.76 -5.53 -10.61
C ILE A 231 -2.14 -4.34 -11.50
N GLU A 232 -2.90 -3.42 -10.96
CA GLU A 232 -3.35 -2.18 -11.63
C GLU A 232 -2.45 -1.00 -11.27
N TRP A 233 -2.00 -0.96 -10.02
CA TRP A 233 -1.25 0.13 -9.44
C TRP A 233 0.01 -0.36 -8.73
N ILE A 234 1.12 0.27 -9.03
CA ILE A 234 2.33 0.23 -8.21
C ILE A 234 2.35 1.51 -7.38
N VAL A 235 2.35 1.37 -6.07
CA VAL A 235 2.46 2.48 -5.12
C VAL A 235 3.89 2.51 -4.57
N VAL A 236 4.59 3.62 -4.84
CA VAL A 236 5.94 3.84 -4.32
C VAL A 236 5.85 4.40 -2.92
N GLU A 237 6.55 3.78 -1.97
CA GLU A 237 6.62 4.25 -0.60
C GLU A 237 8.05 4.15 -0.04
N GLN A 238 8.40 5.08 0.84
CA GLN A 238 9.60 5.05 1.66
C GLN A 238 9.26 5.65 3.04
N ASP A 239 9.24 4.81 4.10
CA ASP A 239 8.80 5.27 5.43
C ASP A 239 9.74 6.30 6.04
N PHE A 240 11.01 6.20 5.69
CA PHE A 240 12.04 7.15 6.12
C PHE A 240 12.99 7.45 4.95
N CYS A 241 13.10 8.71 4.60
CA CYS A 241 14.02 9.22 3.59
C CYS A 241 15.25 9.84 4.26
N GLN A 242 16.46 9.55 3.75
CA GLN A 242 17.69 10.17 4.23
C GLN A 242 17.90 11.57 3.63
N SER A 243 17.16 11.90 2.58
CA SER A 243 17.17 13.19 1.89
C SER A 243 15.75 13.74 1.75
N ASP A 244 15.55 14.78 0.92
CA ASP A 244 14.21 15.31 0.62
C ASP A 244 13.32 14.19 0.07
N PRO A 245 12.14 13.93 0.65
CA PRO A 245 11.26 12.81 0.24
C PRO A 245 10.74 12.94 -1.20
N PHE A 246 10.66 14.15 -1.74
CA PHE A 246 10.30 14.33 -3.15
C PHE A 246 11.44 13.93 -4.09
N ASP A 247 12.71 14.11 -3.70
CA ASP A 247 13.84 13.62 -4.46
C ASP A 247 13.92 12.09 -4.40
N CYS A 248 13.62 11.47 -3.25
CA CYS A 248 13.50 10.01 -3.12
C CYS A 248 12.39 9.45 -4.03
N LEU A 249 11.22 10.06 -4.01
CA LEU A 249 10.10 9.69 -4.91
C LEU A 249 10.49 9.87 -6.39
N LYS A 250 11.20 10.94 -6.71
CA LYS A 250 11.66 11.21 -8.09
C LYS A 250 12.66 10.17 -8.57
N THR A 251 13.62 9.78 -7.73
CA THR A 251 14.61 8.73 -8.04
C THR A 251 13.91 7.41 -8.31
N SER A 252 12.99 7.01 -7.43
CA SER A 252 12.18 5.79 -7.58
C SER A 252 11.32 5.83 -8.85
N TYR A 253 10.67 6.96 -9.14
CA TYR A 253 9.89 7.15 -10.37
C TYR A 253 10.75 6.95 -11.62
N HIS A 254 11.92 7.58 -11.69
CA HIS A 254 12.81 7.48 -12.86
C HIS A 254 13.30 6.06 -13.09
N PHE A 255 13.60 5.30 -12.03
CA PHE A 255 13.96 3.90 -12.15
C PHE A 255 12.80 3.08 -12.75
N LEU A 256 11.60 3.20 -12.21
CA LEU A 256 10.43 2.44 -12.67
C LEU A 256 9.96 2.83 -14.08
N ASN A 257 10.12 4.10 -14.44
CA ASN A 257 9.77 4.58 -15.79
C ASN A 257 10.61 3.94 -16.88
N GLN A 258 11.87 3.52 -16.60
CA GLN A 258 12.71 2.78 -17.54
C GLN A 258 12.11 1.41 -17.92
N TYR A 259 11.26 0.85 -17.08
CA TYR A 259 10.56 -0.42 -17.33
C TYR A 259 9.16 -0.22 -17.91
N GLY A 260 8.79 1.02 -18.26
CA GLY A 260 7.50 1.35 -18.89
C GLY A 260 6.33 1.55 -17.94
N PHE A 261 6.59 1.69 -16.65
CA PHE A 261 5.58 2.10 -15.65
C PHE A 261 5.47 3.63 -15.60
N TYR A 262 4.24 4.20 -15.51
CA TYR A 262 4.00 5.65 -15.48
C TYR A 262 2.66 6.06 -14.87
#